data_322e93ff6f82a88b29f37561bbf24ebd
#
_entry.id   322e93ff6f82a88b29f37561bbf24ebd
#
_cell.length_a   1.000
_cell.length_b   1.000
_cell.length_c   1.000
_cell.angle_alpha   90.00
_cell.angle_beta   90.00
_cell.angle_gamma   90.00
#
_symmetry.space_group_name_H-M   'P 1'
#
loop_
_entity.id
_entity.type
_entity.pdbx_description
1 polymer ?
#
loop_
_entity_poly.entity_id
_entity_poly.type
_entity_poly.pdbx_seq_one_letter_code
_entity_poly.pdbx_strand_id
1 'polypeptide(L)'
;TDGPEKMIVILLDNGRTTIFADDEASESLACIRCGACLNGCPVYKTIGGYTYESTYSGPIGSVITPFLKGFKDFSHLSFASTLCGRCNEVCPVKIPLTDILLANRRKTVEQGLRPRAEKGIMSGFRLISSRRAGFDFFPSVMKNIGTAPFNYFGWGPHRKMPRFAKKSFSESYRINQNKQHT
;
A
#
# COMPACT_ATOMS: atom_id res chain seq x y z
N THR A 1 -26.54 -49.49 10.04
CA THR A 1 -26.15 -48.09 9.92
C THR A 1 -24.64 -48.01 9.89
N ASP A 2 -24.09 -47.61 8.73
CA ASP A 2 -22.63 -47.61 8.46
C ASP A 2 -21.98 -46.22 8.69
N GLY A 3 -22.42 -45.49 9.71
CA GLY A 3 -21.86 -44.21 10.10
C GLY A 3 -20.87 -44.31 11.25
N PRO A 4 -20.03 -43.27 11.49
CA PRO A 4 -19.10 -43.25 12.61
C PRO A 4 -19.87 -43.24 13.95
N GLU A 5 -19.40 -44.02 14.93
CA GLU A 5 -19.96 -44.06 16.28
C GLU A 5 -19.83 -42.75 17.04
N LYS A 6 -18.79 -41.96 16.69
CA LYS A 6 -18.55 -40.65 17.30
C LYS A 6 -17.98 -39.69 16.28
N MET A 7 -18.55 -38.49 16.22
CA MET A 7 -18.07 -37.38 15.39
C MET A 7 -17.63 -36.22 16.29
N ILE A 8 -16.41 -35.72 16.10
CA ILE A 8 -15.88 -34.58 16.83
C ILE A 8 -15.69 -33.45 15.83
N VAL A 9 -16.32 -32.31 16.07
CA VAL A 9 -16.18 -31.11 15.26
C VAL A 9 -15.42 -30.06 16.06
N ILE A 10 -14.28 -29.62 15.54
CA ILE A 10 -13.45 -28.56 16.13
C ILE A 10 -13.59 -27.32 15.27
N LEU A 11 -14.13 -26.25 15.83
CA LEU A 11 -14.23 -24.95 15.17
C LEU A 11 -13.00 -24.12 15.53
N LEU A 12 -12.18 -23.79 14.53
CA LEU A 12 -10.97 -22.98 14.67
C LEU A 12 -11.21 -21.60 14.06
N ASP A 13 -11.42 -20.58 14.87
CA ASP A 13 -11.59 -19.20 14.42
C ASP A 13 -10.27 -18.57 13.99
N ASN A 14 -9.30 -18.55 14.89
CA ASN A 14 -7.99 -17.91 14.68
C ASN A 14 -8.09 -16.50 14.07
N GLY A 15 -9.02 -15.66 14.58
CA GLY A 15 -9.21 -14.28 14.16
C GLY A 15 -10.00 -14.08 12.86
N ARG A 16 -10.59 -15.12 12.26
CA ARG A 16 -11.41 -15.03 11.04
C ARG A 16 -12.72 -14.32 11.27
N THR A 17 -13.32 -14.45 12.44
CA THR A 17 -14.51 -13.68 12.83
C THR A 17 -14.24 -12.19 12.88
N THR A 18 -13.04 -11.77 13.28
CA THR A 18 -12.61 -10.37 13.25
C THR A 18 -12.52 -9.84 11.81
N ILE A 19 -11.99 -10.64 10.88
CA ILE A 19 -11.97 -10.29 9.46
C ILE A 19 -13.38 -10.21 8.90
N PHE A 20 -14.25 -11.15 9.27
CA PHE A 20 -15.63 -11.20 8.81
C PHE A 20 -16.46 -10.01 9.29
N ALA A 21 -16.22 -9.54 10.51
CA ALA A 21 -16.89 -8.38 11.09
C ALA A 21 -16.38 -7.03 10.53
N ASP A 22 -15.31 -7.04 9.74
CA ASP A 22 -14.74 -5.85 9.14
C ASP A 22 -15.31 -5.66 7.72
N ASP A 23 -16.06 -4.58 7.51
CA ASP A 23 -16.75 -4.31 6.24
C ASP A 23 -15.84 -4.29 5.02
N GLU A 24 -14.58 -3.84 5.19
CA GLU A 24 -13.62 -3.71 4.10
C GLU A 24 -12.81 -5.00 3.87
N ALA A 25 -12.53 -5.76 4.93
CA ALA A 25 -11.67 -6.93 4.85
C ALA A 25 -12.45 -8.24 4.64
N SER A 26 -13.74 -8.26 4.90
CA SER A 26 -14.60 -9.47 4.87
C SER A 26 -14.52 -10.21 3.54
N GLU A 27 -14.45 -9.50 2.42
CA GLU A 27 -14.32 -10.11 1.08
C GLU A 27 -13.04 -10.94 0.91
N SER A 28 -12.00 -10.69 1.72
CA SER A 28 -10.77 -11.47 1.69
C SER A 28 -10.96 -12.93 2.09
N LEU A 29 -12.03 -13.24 2.84
CA LEU A 29 -12.38 -14.59 3.25
C LEU A 29 -12.93 -15.46 2.11
N ALA A 30 -13.37 -14.85 0.99
CA ALA A 30 -13.74 -15.56 -0.23
C ALA A 30 -12.53 -16.17 -0.97
N CYS A 31 -11.32 -15.99 -0.46
CA CYS A 31 -10.11 -16.47 -1.10
C CYS A 31 -10.06 -18.01 -1.21
N ILE A 32 -10.02 -18.52 -2.43
CA ILE A 32 -9.88 -19.97 -2.74
C ILE A 32 -8.44 -20.47 -2.73
N ARG A 33 -7.48 -19.61 -2.36
CA ARG A 33 -6.03 -19.92 -2.23
C ARG A 33 -5.36 -20.46 -3.51
N CYS A 34 -5.82 -20.02 -4.66
CA CYS A 34 -5.28 -20.44 -5.97
C CYS A 34 -3.85 -19.93 -6.28
N GLY A 35 -3.35 -18.94 -5.52
CA GLY A 35 -1.99 -18.39 -5.70
C GLY A 35 -1.84 -17.42 -6.89
N ALA A 36 -2.88 -17.13 -7.67
CA ALA A 36 -2.78 -16.24 -8.84
C ALA A 36 -2.24 -14.85 -8.48
N CYS A 37 -2.67 -14.28 -7.37
CA CYS A 37 -2.18 -12.97 -6.89
C CYS A 37 -0.69 -13.01 -6.51
N LEU A 38 -0.16 -14.13 -6.01
CA LEU A 38 1.26 -14.31 -5.72
C LEU A 38 2.06 -14.30 -7.02
N ASN A 39 1.61 -15.09 -7.98
CA ASN A 39 2.27 -15.19 -9.29
C ASN A 39 2.25 -13.86 -10.07
N GLY A 40 1.20 -13.06 -9.91
CA GLY A 40 1.10 -11.74 -10.53
C GLY A 40 1.87 -10.62 -9.80
N CYS A 41 2.28 -10.83 -8.55
CA CYS A 41 2.83 -9.76 -7.70
C CYS A 41 4.33 -9.50 -7.96
N PRO A 42 4.73 -8.27 -8.34
CA PRO A 42 6.15 -7.94 -8.52
C PRO A 42 6.93 -8.00 -7.19
N VAL A 43 6.33 -7.62 -6.08
CA VAL A 43 6.97 -7.69 -4.76
C VAL A 43 7.24 -9.14 -4.37
N TYR A 44 6.22 -10.00 -4.47
CA TYR A 44 6.38 -11.41 -4.13
C TYR A 44 7.44 -12.10 -5.01
N LYS A 45 7.49 -11.80 -6.30
CA LYS A 45 8.52 -12.34 -7.21
C LYS A 45 9.94 -11.91 -6.84
N THR A 46 10.08 -10.75 -6.20
CA THR A 46 11.40 -10.21 -5.83
C THR A 46 11.89 -10.75 -4.50
N ILE A 47 11.03 -10.80 -3.47
CA ILE A 47 11.43 -11.13 -2.09
C ILE A 47 11.09 -12.55 -1.67
N GLY A 48 10.22 -13.24 -2.41
CA GLY A 48 9.75 -14.59 -2.09
C GLY A 48 8.79 -14.66 -0.92
N GLY A 49 8.28 -15.86 -0.64
CA GLY A 49 7.26 -16.07 0.41
C GLY A 49 7.82 -16.04 1.83
N TYR A 50 9.07 -16.45 2.02
CA TYR A 50 9.69 -16.57 3.35
C TYR A 50 9.76 -15.22 4.09
N THR A 51 10.03 -14.14 3.36
CA THR A 51 10.14 -12.77 3.90
C THR A 51 8.84 -12.25 4.54
N TYR A 52 7.71 -12.89 4.26
CA TYR A 52 6.43 -12.50 4.88
C TYR A 52 6.29 -12.98 6.33
N GLU A 53 7.16 -13.85 6.82
CA GLU A 53 7.15 -14.43 8.18
C GLU A 53 5.77 -14.96 8.61
N SER A 54 5.00 -15.40 7.64
CA SER A 54 3.63 -15.87 7.81
C SER A 54 3.31 -17.00 6.86
N THR A 55 2.42 -17.89 7.28
CA THR A 55 1.87 -18.97 6.45
C THR A 55 1.23 -18.42 5.17
N TYR A 56 0.65 -17.24 5.26
CA TYR A 56 0.03 -16.56 4.12
C TYR A 56 0.98 -15.51 3.58
N SER A 57 1.44 -15.69 2.36
CA SER A 57 2.36 -14.78 1.67
C SER A 57 1.66 -14.05 0.52
N GLY A 58 2.39 -13.10 -0.09
CA GLY A 58 1.89 -12.31 -1.22
C GLY A 58 0.75 -11.35 -0.87
N PRO A 59 0.01 -10.86 -1.87
CA PRO A 59 -1.03 -9.85 -1.65
C PRO A 59 -2.11 -10.27 -0.67
N ILE A 60 -2.63 -11.50 -0.79
CA ILE A 60 -3.64 -12.00 0.16
C ILE A 60 -3.07 -12.14 1.57
N GLY A 61 -1.82 -12.59 1.70
CA GLY A 61 -1.14 -12.65 2.99
C GLY A 61 -0.96 -11.28 3.63
N SER A 62 -0.57 -10.27 2.83
CA SER A 62 -0.45 -8.87 3.29
C SER A 62 -1.78 -8.28 3.76
N VAL A 63 -2.90 -8.77 3.22
CA VAL A 63 -4.25 -8.36 3.64
C VAL A 63 -4.64 -8.99 4.97
N ILE A 64 -4.57 -10.33 5.08
CA ILE A 64 -5.15 -11.06 6.21
C ILE A 64 -4.21 -11.21 7.41
N THR A 65 -2.89 -11.23 7.22
CA THR A 65 -1.95 -11.48 8.31
C THR A 65 -2.02 -10.42 9.43
N PRO A 66 -2.19 -9.12 9.16
CA PRO A 66 -2.38 -8.13 10.23
C PRO A 66 -3.57 -8.41 11.14
N PHE A 67 -4.66 -8.96 10.61
CA PHE A 67 -5.82 -9.37 11.42
C PHE A 67 -5.55 -10.63 12.24
N LEU A 68 -4.81 -11.60 11.68
CA LEU A 68 -4.54 -12.87 12.34
C LEU A 68 -3.43 -12.80 13.41
N LYS A 69 -2.43 -11.95 13.18
CA LYS A 69 -1.22 -11.86 14.01
C LYS A 69 -1.03 -10.50 14.68
N GLY A 70 -1.89 -9.53 14.38
CA GLY A 70 -1.84 -8.19 14.95
C GLY A 70 -1.27 -7.13 14.01
N PHE A 71 -1.90 -5.96 14.00
CA PHE A 71 -1.47 -4.81 13.19
C PHE A 71 -0.14 -4.23 13.66
N LYS A 72 0.17 -4.30 14.96
CA LYS A 72 1.41 -3.77 15.52
C LYS A 72 2.65 -4.38 14.85
N ASP A 73 2.65 -5.68 14.69
CA ASP A 73 3.84 -6.41 14.22
C ASP A 73 3.81 -6.67 12.70
N PHE A 74 2.63 -6.80 12.11
CA PHE A 74 2.47 -7.20 10.71
C PHE A 74 1.90 -6.13 9.78
N SER A 75 1.65 -4.90 10.25
CA SER A 75 1.18 -3.81 9.38
C SER A 75 2.16 -3.48 8.25
N HIS A 76 3.45 -3.71 8.44
CA HIS A 76 4.48 -3.47 7.43
C HIS A 76 4.22 -4.22 6.11
N LEU A 77 3.57 -5.39 6.15
CA LEU A 77 3.21 -6.15 4.95
C LEU A 77 2.28 -5.37 4.03
N SER A 78 1.32 -4.64 4.58
CA SER A 78 0.42 -3.80 3.78
C SER A 78 1.13 -2.60 3.15
N PHE A 79 2.17 -2.06 3.82
CA PHE A 79 3.00 -0.97 3.29
C PHE A 79 4.05 -1.44 2.27
N ALA A 80 4.44 -2.70 2.27
CA ALA A 80 5.38 -3.26 1.31
C ALA A 80 4.79 -3.37 -0.11
N SER A 81 3.47 -3.30 -0.27
CA SER A 81 2.81 -3.38 -1.58
C SER A 81 3.03 -2.12 -2.41
N THR A 82 3.28 -2.29 -3.72
CA THR A 82 3.34 -1.20 -4.71
C THR A 82 1.97 -0.70 -5.16
N LEU A 83 0.88 -1.36 -4.75
CA LEU A 83 -0.51 -1.05 -5.16
C LEU A 83 -0.70 -1.01 -6.70
N CYS A 84 0.04 -1.81 -7.45
CA CYS A 84 -0.02 -1.83 -8.91
C CYS A 84 -1.35 -2.39 -9.49
N GLY A 85 -2.24 -2.93 -8.67
CA GLY A 85 -3.55 -3.46 -9.08
C GLY A 85 -3.53 -4.86 -9.67
N ARG A 86 -2.37 -5.41 -10.04
CA ARG A 86 -2.29 -6.70 -10.74
C ARG A 86 -2.97 -7.85 -9.98
N CYS A 87 -2.91 -7.84 -8.65
CA CYS A 87 -3.56 -8.85 -7.82
C CYS A 87 -5.08 -8.83 -7.92
N ASN A 88 -5.72 -7.67 -8.11
CA ASN A 88 -7.15 -7.55 -8.34
C ASN A 88 -7.53 -8.13 -9.70
N GLU A 89 -6.74 -7.82 -10.75
CA GLU A 89 -7.01 -8.28 -12.11
C GLU A 89 -6.98 -9.81 -12.24
N VAL A 90 -5.94 -10.44 -11.65
CA VAL A 90 -5.74 -11.89 -11.76
C VAL A 90 -6.56 -12.71 -10.78
N CYS A 91 -7.24 -12.07 -9.82
CA CYS A 91 -8.06 -12.78 -8.84
C CYS A 91 -9.31 -13.38 -9.50
N PRO A 92 -9.49 -14.72 -9.49
CA PRO A 92 -10.65 -15.37 -10.12
C PRO A 92 -11.96 -15.07 -9.37
N VAL A 93 -11.87 -14.81 -8.07
CA VAL A 93 -13.04 -14.45 -7.22
C VAL A 93 -13.16 -12.94 -7.01
N LYS A 94 -12.36 -12.15 -7.71
CA LYS A 94 -12.46 -10.66 -7.77
C LYS A 94 -12.38 -9.95 -6.42
N ILE A 95 -11.56 -10.45 -5.49
CA ILE A 95 -11.29 -9.77 -4.22
C ILE A 95 -10.56 -8.45 -4.50
N PRO A 96 -11.02 -7.30 -3.95
CA PRO A 96 -10.41 -5.98 -4.12
C PRO A 96 -9.17 -5.82 -3.20
N LEU A 97 -8.12 -6.62 -3.45
CA LEU A 97 -6.95 -6.72 -2.58
C LEU A 97 -6.24 -5.37 -2.36
N THR A 98 -6.19 -4.51 -3.38
CA THR A 98 -5.57 -3.19 -3.27
C THR A 98 -6.35 -2.26 -2.35
N ASP A 99 -7.67 -2.32 -2.38
CA ASP A 99 -8.53 -1.48 -1.56
C ASP A 99 -8.44 -1.90 -0.09
N ILE A 100 -8.41 -3.21 0.16
CA ILE A 100 -8.20 -3.75 1.51
C ILE A 100 -6.79 -3.41 2.03
N LEU A 101 -5.76 -3.44 1.19
CA LEU A 101 -4.41 -3.00 1.57
C LEU A 101 -4.37 -1.52 1.97
N LEU A 102 -5.10 -0.65 1.24
CA LEU A 102 -5.25 0.75 1.60
C LEU A 102 -6.01 0.94 2.92
N ALA A 103 -7.09 0.17 3.12
CA ALA A 103 -7.84 0.16 4.37
C ALA A 103 -6.95 -0.26 5.55
N ASN A 104 -6.14 -1.29 5.40
CA ASN A 104 -5.18 -1.72 6.42
C ASN A 104 -4.15 -0.63 6.75
N ARG A 105 -3.64 0.09 5.75
CA ARG A 105 -2.75 1.25 5.97
C ARG A 105 -3.44 2.33 6.77
N ARG A 106 -4.69 2.66 6.43
CA ARG A 106 -5.50 3.64 7.16
C ARG A 106 -5.69 3.21 8.62
N LYS A 107 -6.14 1.98 8.86
CA LYS A 107 -6.33 1.42 10.21
C LYS A 107 -5.04 1.48 11.04
N THR A 108 -3.89 1.17 10.43
CA THR A 108 -2.58 1.27 11.09
C THR A 108 -2.27 2.70 11.56
N VAL A 109 -2.59 3.70 10.74
CA VAL A 109 -2.39 5.13 11.08
C VAL A 109 -3.37 5.58 12.16
N GLU A 110 -4.64 5.18 12.06
CA GLU A 110 -5.70 5.49 13.03
C GLU A 110 -5.39 4.91 14.41
N GLN A 111 -4.86 3.69 14.45
CA GLN A 111 -4.39 3.04 15.69
C GLN A 111 -3.09 3.65 16.25
N GLY A 112 -2.51 4.64 15.59
CA GLY A 112 -1.30 5.31 16.07
C GLY A 112 -0.03 4.45 16.00
N LEU A 113 -0.01 3.38 15.23
CA LEU A 113 1.11 2.43 15.14
C LEU A 113 2.28 2.95 14.27
N ARG A 114 2.14 4.14 13.66
CA ARG A 114 3.20 4.77 12.87
C ARG A 114 4.00 5.79 13.67
N PRO A 115 5.31 5.98 13.36
CA PRO A 115 6.15 6.96 14.04
C PRO A 115 5.56 8.38 13.97
N ARG A 116 5.63 9.12 15.09
CA ARG A 116 5.13 10.50 15.17
C ARG A 116 5.78 11.43 14.15
N ALA A 117 7.07 11.23 13.83
CA ALA A 117 7.80 11.99 12.83
C ALA A 117 7.18 11.82 11.43
N GLU A 118 6.81 10.59 11.04
CA GLU A 118 6.14 10.32 9.76
C GLU A 118 4.79 11.04 9.68
N LYS A 119 4.00 10.99 10.75
CA LYS A 119 2.73 11.71 10.84
C LYS A 119 2.90 13.22 10.65
N GLY A 120 3.94 13.80 11.24
CA GLY A 120 4.30 15.22 11.07
C GLY A 120 4.66 15.56 9.62
N ILE A 121 5.52 14.76 8.99
CA ILE A 121 5.94 14.93 7.60
C ILE A 121 4.73 14.84 6.66
N MET A 122 3.87 13.82 6.83
CA MET A 122 2.68 13.63 5.99
C MET A 122 1.65 14.75 6.20
N SER A 123 1.50 15.26 7.42
CA SER A 123 0.63 16.42 7.69
C SER A 123 1.16 17.69 7.02
N GLY A 124 2.45 17.95 7.07
CA GLY A 124 3.10 19.05 6.36
C GLY A 124 2.94 18.92 4.84
N PHE A 125 3.17 17.74 4.30
CA PHE A 125 2.95 17.47 2.88
C PHE A 125 1.49 17.70 2.47
N ARG A 126 0.53 17.21 3.25
CA ARG A 126 -0.91 17.45 3.02
C ARG A 126 -1.22 18.94 2.98
N LEU A 127 -0.71 19.73 3.95
CA LEU A 127 -0.96 21.17 4.01
C LEU A 127 -0.45 21.91 2.78
N ILE A 128 0.78 21.58 2.35
CA ILE A 128 1.41 22.18 1.16
C ILE A 128 0.68 21.75 -0.12
N SER A 129 0.32 20.46 -0.22
CA SER A 129 -0.30 19.90 -1.43
C SER A 129 -1.79 20.21 -1.56
N SER A 130 -2.48 20.60 -0.48
CA SER A 130 -3.93 20.89 -0.49
C SER A 130 -4.29 22.14 -1.28
N ARG A 131 -3.34 23.04 -1.48
CA ARG A 131 -3.54 24.30 -2.22
C ARG A 131 -2.51 24.41 -3.34
N ARG A 132 -2.98 24.70 -4.56
CA ARG A 132 -2.11 24.88 -5.72
C ARG A 132 -1.04 25.95 -5.49
N ALA A 133 -1.42 27.07 -4.90
CA ALA A 133 -0.49 28.13 -4.55
C ALA A 133 0.64 27.67 -3.61
N GLY A 134 0.34 26.81 -2.63
CA GLY A 134 1.37 26.23 -1.75
C GLY A 134 2.33 25.30 -2.49
N PHE A 135 1.82 24.52 -3.42
CA PHE A 135 2.63 23.61 -4.22
C PHE A 135 3.56 24.33 -5.21
N ASP A 136 3.06 25.41 -5.83
CA ASP A 136 3.81 26.21 -6.80
C ASP A 136 4.69 27.31 -6.14
N PHE A 137 4.52 27.57 -4.82
CA PHE A 137 5.23 28.64 -4.10
C PHE A 137 6.74 28.52 -4.16
N PHE A 138 7.27 27.29 -4.09
CA PHE A 138 8.73 27.09 -4.12
C PHE A 138 9.23 27.01 -5.55
N PRO A 139 10.21 27.87 -5.96
CA PRO A 139 10.90 27.75 -7.24
C PRO A 139 11.55 26.40 -7.43
N SER A 140 11.67 25.94 -8.68
CA SER A 140 12.30 24.65 -9.01
C SER A 140 13.73 24.52 -8.51
N VAL A 141 14.46 25.62 -8.42
CA VAL A 141 15.82 25.66 -7.86
C VAL A 141 15.82 25.28 -6.38
N MET A 142 14.93 25.87 -5.57
CA MET A 142 14.81 25.54 -4.15
C MET A 142 14.35 24.10 -3.93
N LYS A 143 13.42 23.60 -4.76
CA LYS A 143 12.99 22.20 -4.72
C LYS A 143 14.16 21.24 -5.00
N ASN A 144 15.00 21.57 -5.99
CA ASN A 144 16.18 20.75 -6.32
C ASN A 144 17.25 20.80 -5.23
N ILE A 145 17.49 21.97 -4.61
CA ILE A 145 18.43 22.11 -3.49
C ILE A 145 17.93 21.34 -2.27
N GLY A 146 16.64 21.48 -1.93
CA GLY A 146 16.03 20.78 -0.78
C GLY A 146 16.01 19.26 -0.93
N THR A 147 16.02 18.73 -2.15
CA THR A 147 16.06 17.28 -2.40
C THR A 147 17.50 16.74 -2.57
N ALA A 148 18.51 17.59 -2.69
CA ALA A 148 19.90 17.17 -2.83
C ALA A 148 20.41 16.27 -1.67
N PRO A 149 20.12 16.57 -0.38
CA PRO A 149 20.48 15.69 0.72
C PRO A 149 19.83 14.31 0.63
N PHE A 150 18.62 14.24 0.09
CA PHE A 150 17.90 12.97 -0.09
C PHE A 150 18.60 12.03 -1.08
N ASN A 151 19.25 12.58 -2.10
CA ASN A 151 20.06 11.79 -3.04
C ASN A 151 21.29 11.20 -2.37
N TYR A 152 21.81 11.86 -1.33
CA TYR A 152 23.05 11.43 -0.66
C TYR A 152 22.74 10.45 0.49
N PHE A 153 21.75 10.75 1.32
CA PHE A 153 21.47 9.99 2.54
C PHE A 153 20.29 9.01 2.43
N GLY A 154 19.33 9.27 1.54
CA GLY A 154 18.07 8.53 1.52
C GLY A 154 17.99 7.42 0.46
N TRP A 155 18.59 7.62 -0.72
CA TRP A 155 18.41 6.72 -1.86
C TRP A 155 19.60 5.86 -2.21
N GLY A 156 20.74 6.11 -1.57
CA GLY A 156 21.97 5.38 -1.79
C GLY A 156 22.66 5.68 -3.15
N PRO A 157 23.82 5.09 -3.41
CA PRO A 157 24.69 5.48 -4.54
C PRO A 157 24.12 5.14 -5.92
N HIS A 158 23.18 4.19 -6.00
CA HIS A 158 22.66 3.69 -7.28
C HIS A 158 21.34 4.32 -7.72
N ARG A 159 20.79 5.26 -6.96
CA ARG A 159 19.49 5.91 -7.27
C ARG A 159 19.64 7.42 -7.17
N LYS A 160 19.06 8.12 -8.14
CA LYS A 160 19.00 9.58 -8.16
C LYS A 160 17.54 10.03 -8.27
N MET A 161 17.17 11.02 -7.47
CA MET A 161 15.87 11.65 -7.59
C MET A 161 15.78 12.45 -8.88
N PRO A 162 14.70 12.37 -9.65
CA PRO A 162 14.54 13.16 -10.86
C PRO A 162 14.57 14.65 -10.52
N ARG A 163 15.16 15.46 -11.39
CA ARG A 163 15.23 16.92 -11.21
C ARG A 163 13.86 17.53 -11.48
N PHE A 164 13.47 18.47 -10.63
CA PHE A 164 12.27 19.28 -10.88
C PHE A 164 12.45 20.13 -12.14
N ALA A 165 11.40 20.14 -12.97
CA ALA A 165 11.38 20.95 -14.18
C ALA A 165 11.47 22.45 -13.85
N LYS A 166 12.08 23.25 -14.75
CA LYS A 166 12.24 24.70 -14.59
C LYS A 166 10.87 25.42 -14.51
N LYS A 167 9.89 24.95 -15.30
CA LYS A 167 8.52 25.45 -15.32
C LYS A 167 7.56 24.45 -14.73
N SER A 168 6.56 24.94 -13.99
CA SER A 168 5.49 24.09 -13.49
C SER A 168 4.63 23.56 -14.65
N PHE A 169 3.95 22.42 -14.44
CA PHE A 169 3.00 21.90 -15.43
C PHE A 169 1.94 22.94 -15.80
N SER A 170 1.43 23.69 -14.82
CA SER A 170 0.42 24.73 -15.04
C SER A 170 0.91 25.87 -15.90
N GLU A 171 2.15 26.30 -15.71
CA GLU A 171 2.77 27.34 -16.53
C GLU A 171 2.95 26.85 -17.97
N SER A 172 3.49 25.65 -18.14
CA SER A 172 3.67 25.04 -19.44
C SER A 172 2.33 24.81 -20.16
N TYR A 173 1.31 24.38 -19.45
CA TYR A 173 -0.03 24.17 -20.00
C TYR A 173 -0.66 25.50 -20.49
N ARG A 174 -0.59 26.57 -19.69
CA ARG A 174 -1.10 27.89 -20.09
C ARG A 174 -0.37 28.43 -21.32
N ILE A 175 0.96 28.28 -21.40
CA ILE A 175 1.74 28.71 -22.54
C ILE A 175 1.31 27.96 -23.81
N ASN A 176 1.06 26.65 -23.70
CA ASN A 176 0.64 25.85 -24.84
C ASN A 176 -0.80 26.15 -25.29
N GLN A 177 -1.70 26.42 -24.35
CA GLN A 177 -3.07 26.85 -24.69
C GLN A 177 -3.06 28.20 -25.42
N ASN A 178 -2.29 29.16 -24.96
CA ASN A 178 -2.21 30.47 -25.63
C ASN A 178 -1.59 30.38 -27.03
N LYS A 179 -0.71 29.38 -27.29
CA LYS A 179 -0.16 29.12 -28.64
C LYS A 179 -1.15 28.47 -29.61
N GLN A 180 -2.18 27.79 -29.12
CA GLN A 180 -3.20 27.16 -29.97
C GLN A 180 -4.33 28.14 -30.35
N HIS A 181 -4.43 29.26 -29.68
CA HIS A 181 -5.44 30.31 -29.94
C HIS A 181 -4.87 31.51 -30.71
N THR A 182 -3.60 31.47 -31.11
CA THR A 182 -2.95 32.44 -31.99
C THR A 182 -2.62 31.80 -33.32
#